data_14b765e782cb9cb166f72f03061cf7ea
#
_entry.id   14b765e782cb9cb166f72f03061cf7ea
#
_cell.length_a   1.000
_cell.length_b   1.000
_cell.length_c   1.000
_cell.angle_alpha   90.00
_cell.angle_beta   90.00
_cell.angle_gamma   90.00
#
_symmetry.space_group_name_H-M   'P 1'
#
loop_
_entity.id
_entity.type
_entity.pdbx_description
1 polymer ?
#
loop_
_entity_poly.entity_id
_entity_poly.type
_entity_poly.pdbx_seq_one_letter_code
_entity_poly.pdbx_strand_id
1 'polypeptide(L)'
;ERKLQAQLFALEPYRSGRTPAVFVHGTASSPARWAEMLNELQNDARLRQRYQFWFFTYETGNPVLYSAMRLRESLETALATVDIGGQDPAVRELVLIGHSQGGLLVKLMAVDLETQLRADLLSVPLEELRMPEETRELIRRVVAVRALPFVRRVIFLSTPHRGSYVAGGWLAHQLARFVRLPGQVVRLTSDVLESDPLLKTRLESGLSSVHGMTPGSPLVTLLAPAPLAPGVTGHSIIAVTGDGPLEKETDGVVAYTSAHIDGVASEIVVHSGHSVQGDR
;
A
#
# COMPACT_ATOMS: atom_id res chain seq x y z
N GLU A 1 22.84 13.82 3.00
CA GLU A 1 21.54 13.48 2.34
C GLU A 1 20.61 12.87 3.38
N ARG A 2 19.50 13.54 3.69
CA ARG A 2 18.48 13.00 4.60
C ARG A 2 17.85 11.78 3.92
N LYS A 3 18.04 10.59 4.50
CA LYS A 3 17.27 9.40 4.13
C LYS A 3 15.79 9.73 4.36
N LEU A 4 14.97 9.67 3.31
CA LEU A 4 13.52 9.75 3.43
C LEU A 4 13.05 8.51 4.19
N GLN A 5 12.91 8.62 5.50
CA GLN A 5 12.26 7.58 6.30
C GLN A 5 10.76 7.61 5.99
N ALA A 6 10.12 6.43 6.00
CA ALA A 6 8.68 6.34 5.89
C ALA A 6 8.03 7.20 6.99
N GLN A 7 7.17 8.14 6.60
CA GLN A 7 6.62 9.15 7.51
C GLN A 7 5.17 9.46 7.16
N LEU A 8 4.34 9.55 8.19
CA LEU A 8 2.99 10.10 8.10
C LEU A 8 3.02 11.56 8.59
N PHE A 9 2.39 12.46 7.85
CA PHE A 9 2.28 13.86 8.22
C PHE A 9 0.93 14.45 7.81
N ALA A 10 0.50 15.49 8.51
CA ALA A 10 -0.67 16.29 8.19
C ALA A 10 -0.25 17.71 7.80
N LEU A 11 -1.05 18.38 6.97
CA LEU A 11 -0.82 19.78 6.60
C LEU A 11 -1.35 20.75 7.67
N GLU A 12 -2.30 20.31 8.47
CA GLU A 12 -2.90 21.07 9.55
C GLU A 12 -2.78 20.32 10.87
N PRO A 13 -2.78 21.02 12.01
CA PRO A 13 -2.89 20.37 13.31
C PRO A 13 -4.14 19.49 13.40
N TYR A 14 -4.02 18.38 14.14
CA TYR A 14 -5.15 17.48 14.38
C TYR A 14 -6.36 18.22 14.96
N ARG A 15 -7.53 17.87 14.45
CA ARG A 15 -8.82 18.39 14.92
C ARG A 15 -9.74 17.23 15.32
N SER A 16 -10.05 17.13 16.59
CA SER A 16 -11.01 16.14 17.10
C SER A 16 -12.37 16.24 16.39
N GLY A 17 -13.00 15.11 16.16
CA GLY A 17 -14.28 15.00 15.45
C GLY A 17 -14.15 15.01 13.92
N ARG A 18 -12.95 15.18 13.35
CA ARG A 18 -12.72 15.03 11.89
C ARG A 18 -12.04 13.72 11.59
N THR A 19 -12.62 12.98 10.67
CA THR A 19 -12.09 11.69 10.21
C THR A 19 -10.80 11.90 9.42
N PRO A 20 -9.68 11.24 9.79
CA PRO A 20 -8.48 11.26 8.98
C PRO A 20 -8.67 10.53 7.65
N ALA A 21 -8.34 11.22 6.55
CA ALA A 21 -8.24 10.66 5.22
C ALA A 21 -6.75 10.65 4.82
N VAL A 22 -6.18 9.45 4.68
CA VAL A 22 -4.75 9.25 4.48
C VAL A 22 -4.46 8.91 3.03
N PHE A 23 -3.62 9.70 2.39
CA PHE A 23 -3.20 9.52 1.01
C PHE A 23 -1.86 8.79 0.93
N VAL A 24 -1.83 7.72 0.13
CA VAL A 24 -0.66 6.87 -0.10
C VAL A 24 -0.30 6.89 -1.57
N HIS A 25 0.83 7.50 -1.91
CA HIS A 25 1.26 7.68 -3.30
C HIS A 25 1.78 6.38 -3.94
N GLY A 26 1.88 6.36 -5.26
CA GLY A 26 2.38 5.23 -6.05
C GLY A 26 3.88 5.25 -6.25
N THR A 27 4.37 4.32 -7.08
CA THR A 27 5.77 4.15 -7.46
C THR A 27 6.34 5.39 -8.13
N ALA A 28 7.60 5.72 -7.83
CA ALA A 28 8.33 6.88 -8.36
C ALA A 28 7.55 8.20 -8.23
N SER A 29 6.74 8.33 -7.17
CA SER A 29 5.86 9.45 -6.89
C SER A 29 6.13 10.03 -5.50
N SER A 30 5.38 11.04 -5.13
CA SER A 30 5.48 11.70 -3.84
C SER A 30 4.11 12.28 -3.42
N PRO A 31 3.95 12.71 -2.17
CA PRO A 31 2.73 13.39 -1.71
C PRO A 31 2.31 14.61 -2.54
N ALA A 32 3.25 15.28 -3.23
CA ALA A 32 2.94 16.43 -4.08
C ALA A 32 1.96 16.10 -5.23
N ARG A 33 1.89 14.82 -5.65
CA ARG A 33 0.94 14.38 -6.70
C ARG A 33 -0.52 14.47 -6.28
N TRP A 34 -0.80 14.63 -5.00
CA TRP A 34 -2.14 14.77 -4.48
C TRP A 34 -2.65 16.21 -4.45
N ALA A 35 -1.81 17.20 -4.84
CA ALA A 35 -2.10 18.63 -4.65
C ALA A 35 -3.41 19.06 -5.34
N GLU A 36 -3.65 18.64 -6.59
CA GLU A 36 -4.87 19.00 -7.34
C GLU A 36 -6.11 18.37 -6.70
N MET A 37 -6.10 17.07 -6.42
CA MET A 37 -7.21 16.39 -5.73
C MET A 37 -7.45 16.99 -4.35
N LEU A 38 -6.40 17.31 -3.61
CA LEU A 38 -6.52 17.94 -2.30
C LEU A 38 -7.20 19.30 -2.38
N ASN A 39 -6.83 20.12 -3.36
CA ASN A 39 -7.46 21.44 -3.58
C ASN A 39 -8.97 21.28 -3.83
N GLU A 40 -9.37 20.36 -4.69
CA GLU A 40 -10.79 20.09 -4.97
C GLU A 40 -11.53 19.58 -3.72
N LEU A 41 -10.95 18.66 -2.97
CA LEU A 41 -11.56 18.16 -1.73
C LEU A 41 -11.67 19.24 -0.65
N GLN A 42 -10.70 20.14 -0.56
CA GLN A 42 -10.73 21.27 0.38
C GLN A 42 -11.70 22.37 -0.05
N ASN A 43 -12.02 22.50 -1.33
CA ASN A 43 -13.03 23.44 -1.84
C ASN A 43 -14.45 23.01 -1.46
N ASP A 44 -14.74 21.71 -1.30
CA ASP A 44 -16.04 21.26 -0.79
C ASP A 44 -16.10 21.46 0.73
N ALA A 45 -16.98 22.36 1.17
CA ALA A 45 -17.15 22.71 2.58
C ALA A 45 -17.59 21.51 3.45
N ARG A 46 -18.37 20.57 2.89
CA ARG A 46 -18.83 19.36 3.59
C ARG A 46 -17.67 18.42 3.85
N LEU A 47 -16.82 18.21 2.85
CA LEU A 47 -15.62 17.36 2.99
C LEU A 47 -14.63 17.97 3.96
N ARG A 48 -14.35 19.28 3.84
CA ARG A 48 -13.45 20.01 4.74
C ARG A 48 -13.92 20.03 6.21
N GLN A 49 -15.23 20.02 6.45
CA GLN A 49 -15.79 19.94 7.81
C GLN A 49 -15.68 18.53 8.40
N ARG A 50 -15.81 17.49 7.58
CA ARG A 50 -15.85 16.10 8.02
C ARG A 50 -14.49 15.44 8.09
N TYR A 51 -13.57 15.79 7.19
CA TYR A 51 -12.28 15.13 7.03
C TYR A 51 -11.12 16.06 7.36
N GLN A 52 -10.00 15.46 7.73
CA GLN A 52 -8.68 16.05 7.80
C GLN A 52 -7.71 15.19 6.97
N PHE A 53 -6.79 15.83 6.24
CA PHE A 53 -6.03 15.18 5.19
C PHE A 53 -4.61 14.91 5.67
N TRP A 54 -4.20 13.64 5.67
CA TRP A 54 -2.88 13.17 6.04
C TRP A 54 -2.20 12.52 4.85
N PHE A 55 -0.88 12.47 4.85
CA PHE A 55 -0.08 11.94 3.75
C PHE A 55 0.97 11.01 4.28
N PHE A 56 1.07 9.83 3.65
CA PHE A 56 2.15 8.90 3.90
C PHE A 56 3.18 8.98 2.79
N THR A 57 4.46 9.24 3.16
CA THR A 57 5.61 9.21 2.26
C THR A 57 6.50 8.03 2.61
N TYR A 58 7.06 7.39 1.60
CA TYR A 58 7.93 6.23 1.75
C TYR A 58 8.84 6.07 0.52
N GLU A 59 9.92 5.29 0.66
CA GLU A 59 10.77 4.91 -0.45
C GLU A 59 10.08 3.81 -1.28
N THR A 60 9.63 4.16 -2.47
CA THR A 60 8.80 3.30 -3.32
C THR A 60 9.55 2.09 -3.93
N GLY A 61 10.88 2.06 -3.84
CA GLY A 61 11.71 0.92 -4.22
C GLY A 61 11.72 -0.22 -3.19
N ASN A 62 11.29 0.05 -1.97
CA ASN A 62 11.23 -0.97 -0.90
C ASN A 62 10.22 -2.07 -1.22
N PRO A 63 10.42 -3.29 -0.67
CA PRO A 63 9.41 -4.35 -0.73
C PRO A 63 8.05 -3.85 -0.28
N VAL A 64 6.99 -4.25 -1.01
CA VAL A 64 5.61 -3.81 -0.72
C VAL A 64 5.20 -4.14 0.71
N LEU A 65 5.48 -5.36 1.19
CA LEU A 65 5.17 -5.78 2.56
C LEU A 65 5.93 -4.95 3.62
N TYR A 66 7.20 -4.61 3.36
CA TYR A 66 7.97 -3.74 4.24
C TYR A 66 7.37 -2.33 4.32
N SER A 67 7.00 -1.76 3.17
CA SER A 67 6.35 -0.45 3.11
C SER A 67 4.98 -0.46 3.78
N ALA A 68 4.22 -1.56 3.66
CA ALA A 68 2.95 -1.75 4.34
C ALA A 68 3.11 -1.85 5.87
N MET A 69 4.13 -2.58 6.35
CA MET A 69 4.48 -2.61 7.77
C MET A 69 4.76 -1.18 8.29
N ARG A 70 5.54 -0.38 7.54
CA ARG A 70 5.85 1.00 7.92
C ARG A 70 4.61 1.90 7.93
N LEU A 71 3.68 1.72 6.97
CA LEU A 71 2.40 2.42 6.97
C LEU A 71 1.58 2.08 8.22
N ARG A 72 1.46 0.79 8.54
CA ARG A 72 0.77 0.30 9.74
C ARG A 72 1.29 0.96 11.00
N GLU A 73 2.60 0.88 11.24
CA GLU A 73 3.26 1.46 12.41
C GLU A 73 3.08 2.98 12.50
N SER A 74 3.15 3.66 11.34
CA SER A 74 2.94 5.12 11.29
C SER A 74 1.51 5.49 11.65
N LEU A 75 0.51 4.73 11.18
CA LEU A 75 -0.90 4.94 11.51
C LEU A 75 -1.17 4.69 13.00
N GLU A 76 -0.73 3.55 13.53
CA GLU A 76 -0.90 3.20 14.94
C GLU A 76 -0.25 4.24 15.86
N THR A 77 0.98 4.65 15.55
CA THR A 77 1.70 5.68 16.32
C THR A 77 1.00 7.04 16.26
N ALA A 78 0.56 7.46 15.06
CA ALA A 78 -0.11 8.74 14.90
C ALA A 78 -1.44 8.77 15.68
N LEU A 79 -2.27 7.72 15.57
CA LEU A 79 -3.53 7.65 16.29
C LEU A 79 -3.33 7.62 17.81
N ALA A 80 -2.35 6.85 18.31
CA ALA A 80 -2.01 6.85 19.73
C ALA A 80 -1.53 8.23 20.23
N THR A 81 -0.92 9.03 19.35
CA THR A 81 -0.43 10.37 19.68
C THR A 81 -1.54 11.41 19.71
N VAL A 82 -2.48 11.37 18.75
CA VAL A 82 -3.52 12.39 18.61
C VAL A 82 -4.77 12.10 19.48
N ASP A 83 -5.01 10.85 19.81
CA ASP A 83 -6.15 10.42 20.66
C ASP A 83 -5.67 9.65 21.89
N ILE A 84 -4.88 10.31 22.74
CA ILE A 84 -4.27 9.73 23.95
C ILE A 84 -5.30 9.06 24.87
N GLY A 85 -6.52 9.57 24.91
CA GLY A 85 -7.60 9.02 25.74
C GLY A 85 -8.48 7.99 25.05
N GLY A 86 -8.31 7.74 23.75
CA GLY A 86 -9.17 6.85 22.96
C GLY A 86 -10.63 7.33 22.89
N GLN A 87 -10.85 8.65 23.00
CA GLN A 87 -12.18 9.24 23.15
C GLN A 87 -12.76 9.79 21.84
N ASP A 88 -11.93 9.99 20.82
CA ASP A 88 -12.40 10.53 19.54
C ASP A 88 -12.90 9.42 18.60
N PRO A 89 -14.21 9.28 18.38
CA PRO A 89 -14.74 8.26 17.49
C PRO A 89 -14.31 8.46 16.03
N ALA A 90 -13.94 9.68 15.62
CA ALA A 90 -13.57 9.99 14.24
C ALA A 90 -12.28 9.28 13.81
N VAL A 91 -11.34 9.00 14.73
CA VAL A 91 -10.13 8.24 14.42
C VAL A 91 -10.38 6.75 14.20
N ARG A 92 -11.55 6.25 14.57
CA ARG A 92 -11.96 4.85 14.32
C ARG A 92 -12.69 4.68 12.99
N GLU A 93 -12.83 5.75 12.22
CA GLU A 93 -13.50 5.80 10.92
C GLU A 93 -12.53 6.13 9.79
N LEU A 94 -11.25 5.77 9.94
CA LEU A 94 -10.16 6.13 9.03
C LEU A 94 -10.47 5.76 7.58
N VAL A 95 -10.17 6.69 6.66
CA VAL A 95 -10.25 6.49 5.22
C VAL A 95 -8.84 6.42 4.66
N LEU A 96 -8.51 5.35 3.93
CA LEU A 96 -7.23 5.21 3.23
C LEU A 96 -7.46 5.36 1.73
N ILE A 97 -6.63 6.17 1.07
CA ILE A 97 -6.72 6.45 -0.36
C ILE A 97 -5.36 6.12 -0.97
N GLY A 98 -5.32 5.12 -1.84
CA GLY A 98 -4.07 4.63 -2.41
C GLY A 98 -4.07 4.70 -3.94
N HIS A 99 -3.02 5.30 -4.51
CA HIS A 99 -2.79 5.31 -5.94
C HIS A 99 -1.74 4.26 -6.33
N SER A 100 -2.02 3.47 -7.38
CA SER A 100 -1.05 2.52 -7.92
C SER A 100 -0.50 1.57 -6.84
N GLN A 101 0.82 1.47 -6.63
CA GLN A 101 1.46 0.73 -5.53
C GLN A 101 0.88 1.11 -4.15
N GLY A 102 0.56 2.39 -3.94
CA GLY A 102 -0.05 2.85 -2.68
C GLY A 102 -1.39 2.18 -2.40
N GLY A 103 -2.14 1.80 -3.43
CA GLY A 103 -3.37 1.04 -3.29
C GLY A 103 -3.15 -0.39 -2.75
N LEU A 104 -2.03 -1.04 -3.11
CA LEU A 104 -1.65 -2.34 -2.53
C LEU A 104 -1.32 -2.19 -1.05
N LEU A 105 -0.60 -1.12 -0.66
CA LEU A 105 -0.33 -0.83 0.74
C LEU A 105 -1.62 -0.62 1.52
N VAL A 106 -2.55 0.14 0.96
CA VAL A 106 -3.87 0.40 1.55
C VAL A 106 -4.68 -0.88 1.69
N LYS A 107 -4.66 -1.77 0.69
CA LYS A 107 -5.35 -3.06 0.77
C LYS A 107 -4.79 -3.93 1.89
N LEU A 108 -3.46 -3.94 2.09
CA LEU A 108 -2.78 -4.66 3.18
C LEU A 108 -3.15 -4.15 4.59
N MET A 109 -3.75 -2.95 4.71
CA MET A 109 -4.32 -2.44 5.98
C MET A 109 -5.76 -2.90 6.21
N ALA A 110 -6.40 -3.51 5.21
CA ALA A 110 -7.82 -3.80 5.16
C ALA A 110 -8.14 -5.30 4.96
N VAL A 111 -7.16 -6.18 5.01
CA VAL A 111 -7.30 -7.64 4.82
C VAL A 111 -6.57 -8.41 5.91
N ASP A 112 -6.99 -9.66 6.15
CA ASP A 112 -6.33 -10.59 7.06
C ASP A 112 -5.61 -11.67 6.25
N LEU A 113 -4.27 -11.59 6.19
CA LEU A 113 -3.42 -12.48 5.38
C LEU A 113 -2.25 -13.08 6.17
N GLU A 114 -2.13 -12.82 7.46
CA GLU A 114 -0.96 -13.25 8.23
C GLU A 114 -0.70 -14.75 8.14
N THR A 115 -1.74 -15.58 8.30
CA THR A 115 -1.62 -17.04 8.26
C THR A 115 -1.15 -17.52 6.89
N GLN A 116 -1.74 -17.00 5.82
CA GLN A 116 -1.38 -17.36 4.45
C GLN A 116 0.02 -16.91 4.09
N LEU A 117 0.40 -15.69 4.45
CA LEU A 117 1.75 -15.16 4.23
C LEU A 117 2.80 -15.95 4.99
N ARG A 118 2.55 -16.34 6.24
CA ARG A 118 3.45 -17.21 6.99
C ARG A 118 3.63 -18.57 6.31
N ALA A 119 2.54 -19.20 5.90
CA ALA A 119 2.58 -20.50 5.22
C ALA A 119 3.27 -20.44 3.85
N ASP A 120 3.12 -19.32 3.13
CA ASP A 120 3.73 -19.15 1.81
C ASP A 120 5.20 -18.74 1.88
N LEU A 121 5.58 -17.93 2.84
CA LEU A 121 6.95 -17.40 2.95
C LEU A 121 7.88 -18.28 3.77
N LEU A 122 7.38 -19.00 4.77
CA LEU A 122 8.17 -19.79 5.71
C LEU A 122 8.00 -21.29 5.48
N SER A 123 9.10 -22.01 5.30
CA SER A 123 9.10 -23.47 5.17
C SER A 123 8.96 -24.19 6.51
N VAL A 124 9.37 -23.52 7.58
CA VAL A 124 9.29 -23.98 8.97
C VAL A 124 8.86 -22.81 9.86
N PRO A 125 8.40 -23.07 11.09
CA PRO A 125 8.12 -22.02 12.06
C PRO A 125 9.28 -21.03 12.18
N LEU A 126 8.97 -19.72 12.27
CA LEU A 126 9.96 -18.65 12.31
C LEU A 126 10.96 -18.83 13.48
N GLU A 127 10.51 -19.45 14.56
CA GLU A 127 11.26 -19.75 15.77
C GLU A 127 12.36 -20.81 15.56
N GLU A 128 12.19 -21.70 14.56
CA GLU A 128 13.13 -22.77 14.23
C GLU A 128 14.25 -22.30 13.27
N LEU A 129 14.06 -21.14 12.62
CA LEU A 129 15.06 -20.58 11.71
C LEU A 129 16.26 -20.03 12.48
N ARG A 130 17.47 -20.37 12.03
CA ARG A 130 18.73 -19.88 12.60
C ARG A 130 19.05 -18.49 12.05
N MET A 131 18.61 -17.45 12.74
CA MET A 131 18.87 -16.06 12.37
C MET A 131 18.94 -15.15 13.60
N PRO A 132 19.56 -13.96 13.50
CA PRO A 132 19.55 -12.95 14.57
C PRO A 132 18.12 -12.61 14.99
N GLU A 133 17.89 -12.33 16.27
CA GLU A 133 16.56 -11.99 16.80
C GLU A 133 16.01 -10.71 16.19
N GLU A 134 16.86 -9.73 15.86
CA GLU A 134 16.46 -8.51 15.16
C GLU A 134 15.84 -8.82 13.78
N THR A 135 16.45 -9.76 13.04
CA THR A 135 15.96 -10.23 11.73
C THR A 135 14.65 -10.99 11.89
N ARG A 136 14.54 -11.86 12.90
CA ARG A 136 13.32 -12.62 13.22
C ARG A 136 12.16 -11.68 13.55
N GLU A 137 12.41 -10.67 14.37
CA GLU A 137 11.41 -9.69 14.75
C GLU A 137 10.96 -8.85 13.55
N LEU A 138 11.88 -8.46 12.67
CA LEU A 138 11.52 -7.75 11.43
C LEU A 138 10.60 -8.61 10.54
N ILE A 139 10.93 -9.89 10.34
CA ILE A 139 10.08 -10.82 9.56
C ILE A 139 8.70 -10.93 10.22
N ARG A 140 8.64 -11.12 11.53
CA ARG A 140 7.38 -11.22 12.29
C ARG A 140 6.48 -10.00 12.05
N ARG A 141 7.04 -8.80 12.07
CA ARG A 141 6.33 -7.55 11.82
C ARG A 141 5.89 -7.39 10.37
N VAL A 142 6.73 -7.79 9.42
CA VAL A 142 6.44 -7.73 7.97
C VAL A 142 5.29 -8.65 7.59
N VAL A 143 5.25 -9.87 8.13
CA VAL A 143 4.20 -10.85 7.81
C VAL A 143 2.92 -10.67 8.63
N ALA A 144 2.92 -9.82 9.65
CA ALA A 144 1.75 -9.53 10.48
C ALA A 144 0.71 -8.67 9.73
N VAL A 145 0.17 -9.22 8.64
CA VAL A 145 -0.86 -8.56 7.83
C VAL A 145 -2.23 -8.90 8.37
N ARG A 146 -2.74 -7.98 9.19
CA ARG A 146 -4.10 -8.02 9.75
C ARG A 146 -4.80 -6.70 9.46
N ALA A 147 -6.10 -6.76 9.21
CA ALA A 147 -6.91 -5.56 9.04
C ALA A 147 -6.84 -4.66 10.27
N LEU A 148 -6.62 -3.37 10.05
CA LEU A 148 -6.58 -2.41 11.14
C LEU A 148 -7.99 -2.06 11.61
N PRO A 149 -8.30 -2.18 12.91
CA PRO A 149 -9.68 -2.07 13.42
C PRO A 149 -10.28 -0.67 13.29
N PHE A 150 -9.46 0.33 13.02
CA PHE A 150 -9.86 1.72 12.83
C PHE A 150 -9.98 2.13 11.35
N VAL A 151 -9.65 1.24 10.39
CA VAL A 151 -9.87 1.47 8.96
C VAL A 151 -11.30 1.06 8.60
N ARG A 152 -12.08 2.02 8.06
CA ARG A 152 -13.48 1.79 7.67
C ARG A 152 -13.71 1.90 6.18
N ARG A 153 -12.82 2.61 5.48
CA ARG A 153 -12.97 2.82 4.04
C ARG A 153 -11.62 2.80 3.36
N VAL A 154 -11.60 2.15 2.20
CA VAL A 154 -10.43 2.13 1.31
C VAL A 154 -10.84 2.56 -0.09
N ILE A 155 -10.04 3.43 -0.70
CA ILE A 155 -10.27 3.93 -2.06
C ILE A 155 -9.03 3.61 -2.89
N PHE A 156 -9.22 2.85 -3.94
CA PHE A 156 -8.16 2.41 -4.85
C PHE A 156 -8.19 3.25 -6.12
N LEU A 157 -7.07 3.88 -6.47
CA LEU A 157 -6.92 4.63 -7.71
C LEU A 157 -5.92 3.91 -8.60
N SER A 158 -6.36 3.38 -9.74
CA SER A 158 -5.52 2.66 -10.72
C SER A 158 -4.55 1.67 -10.07
N THR A 159 -5.05 0.89 -9.11
CA THR A 159 -4.24 -0.03 -8.30
C THR A 159 -4.04 -1.35 -9.03
N PRO A 160 -2.80 -1.84 -9.19
CA PRO A 160 -2.51 -3.12 -9.87
C PRO A 160 -2.77 -4.32 -8.95
N HIS A 161 -4.03 -4.62 -8.62
CA HIS A 161 -4.39 -5.71 -7.70
C HIS A 161 -3.93 -7.10 -8.18
N ARG A 162 -3.86 -7.30 -9.51
CA ARG A 162 -3.35 -8.53 -10.13
C ARG A 162 -1.97 -8.34 -10.76
N GLY A 163 -1.27 -7.24 -10.39
CA GLY A 163 0.04 -6.88 -10.90
C GLY A 163 0.00 -6.11 -12.22
N SER A 164 1.17 -5.72 -12.71
CA SER A 164 1.33 -5.00 -13.96
C SER A 164 2.53 -5.52 -14.75
N TYR A 165 2.33 -5.89 -16.03
CA TYR A 165 3.42 -6.27 -16.95
C TYR A 165 4.24 -5.07 -17.39
N VAL A 166 3.65 -3.89 -17.49
CA VAL A 166 4.36 -2.65 -17.87
C VAL A 166 5.30 -2.21 -16.74
N ALA A 167 5.01 -2.62 -15.49
CA ALA A 167 5.94 -2.46 -14.38
C ALA A 167 7.33 -3.11 -14.67
N GLY A 168 7.38 -4.18 -15.49
CA GLY A 168 8.63 -4.84 -15.85
C GLY A 168 9.56 -4.04 -16.78
N GLY A 169 9.04 -3.09 -17.58
CA GLY A 169 9.86 -2.30 -18.52
C GLY A 169 10.16 -0.90 -18.01
N TRP A 170 9.21 0.01 -18.14
CA TRP A 170 9.39 1.41 -17.80
C TRP A 170 9.51 1.63 -16.28
N LEU A 171 8.68 0.95 -15.51
CA LEU A 171 8.68 1.06 -14.05
C LEU A 171 9.97 0.46 -13.45
N ALA A 172 10.45 -0.67 -14.00
CA ALA A 172 11.72 -1.25 -13.60
C ALA A 172 12.89 -0.30 -13.88
N HIS A 173 12.85 0.43 -15.00
CA HIS A 173 13.88 1.43 -15.34
C HIS A 173 13.84 2.64 -14.41
N GLN A 174 12.65 3.11 -14.04
CA GLN A 174 12.49 4.20 -13.08
C GLN A 174 12.90 3.78 -11.67
N LEU A 175 12.54 2.56 -11.25
CA LEU A 175 12.85 2.05 -9.91
C LEU A 175 14.31 1.63 -9.75
N ALA A 176 14.97 1.10 -10.77
CA ALA A 176 16.41 0.78 -10.72
C ALA A 176 17.25 2.00 -10.30
N ARG A 177 16.76 3.22 -10.55
CA ARG A 177 17.41 4.46 -10.13
C ARG A 177 17.17 4.82 -8.65
N PHE A 178 16.14 4.22 -8.00
CA PHE A 178 15.70 4.54 -6.64
C PHE A 178 15.79 3.37 -5.66
N VAL A 179 16.14 2.15 -6.12
CA VAL A 179 16.29 0.99 -5.23
C VAL A 179 17.54 1.16 -4.36
N ARG A 180 17.38 1.86 -3.25
CA ARG A 180 18.29 1.80 -2.11
C ARG A 180 17.58 1.07 -0.99
N LEU A 181 17.74 -0.24 -0.92
CA LEU A 181 17.16 -1.03 0.16
C LEU A 181 17.66 -0.49 1.51
N PRO A 182 16.76 -0.29 2.50
CA PRO A 182 17.17 0.04 3.86
C PRO A 182 18.18 -0.97 4.37
N GLY A 183 19.17 -0.52 5.15
CA GLY A 183 20.20 -1.42 5.69
C GLY A 183 19.63 -2.61 6.47
N GLN A 184 18.44 -2.47 7.07
CA GLN A 184 17.70 -3.56 7.71
C GLN A 184 17.22 -4.61 6.70
N VAL A 185 16.73 -4.20 5.51
CA VAL A 185 16.31 -5.12 4.45
C VAL A 185 17.51 -5.81 3.82
N VAL A 186 18.65 -5.12 3.67
CA VAL A 186 19.89 -5.72 3.18
C VAL A 186 20.41 -6.78 4.16
N ARG A 187 20.40 -6.51 5.47
CA ARG A 187 20.78 -7.50 6.50
C ARG A 187 19.82 -8.67 6.53
N LEU A 188 18.50 -8.41 6.49
CA LEU A 188 17.49 -9.46 6.38
C LEU A 188 17.82 -10.43 5.24
N THR A 189 18.23 -9.90 4.09
CA THR A 189 18.57 -10.72 2.93
C THR A 189 19.79 -11.61 3.22
N SER A 190 20.86 -11.05 3.78
CA SER A 190 22.08 -11.82 4.08
C SER A 190 21.85 -12.89 5.14
N ASP A 191 21.16 -12.55 6.23
CA ASP A 191 20.90 -13.47 7.34
C ASP A 191 19.98 -14.63 6.93
N VAL A 192 18.98 -14.34 6.08
CA VAL A 192 18.06 -15.34 5.54
C VAL A 192 18.72 -16.23 4.50
N LEU A 193 19.65 -15.66 3.69
CA LEU A 193 20.41 -16.41 2.67
C LEU A 193 21.20 -17.58 3.27
N GLU A 194 21.67 -17.44 4.51
CA GLU A 194 22.42 -18.48 5.22
C GLU A 194 21.52 -19.48 5.94
N SER A 195 20.26 -19.12 6.20
CA SER A 195 19.35 -19.88 7.09
C SER A 195 18.39 -20.81 6.38
N ASP A 196 17.86 -20.40 5.22
CA ASP A 196 16.82 -21.15 4.49
C ASP A 196 16.87 -20.84 2.97
N PRO A 197 17.33 -21.81 2.12
CA PRO A 197 17.38 -21.60 0.67
C PRO A 197 16.01 -21.36 0.01
N LEU A 198 14.92 -21.89 0.60
CA LEU A 198 13.57 -21.69 0.09
C LEU A 198 13.07 -20.29 0.41
N LEU A 199 13.27 -19.83 1.63
CA LEU A 199 12.98 -18.47 2.06
C LEU A 199 13.80 -17.45 1.24
N LYS A 200 15.07 -17.79 0.90
CA LYS A 200 15.90 -17.01 -0.03
C LYS A 200 15.18 -16.78 -1.35
N THR A 201 14.80 -17.85 -2.05
CA THR A 201 14.17 -17.77 -3.37
C THR A 201 12.86 -16.96 -3.34
N ARG A 202 12.08 -17.12 -2.28
CA ARG A 202 10.80 -16.40 -2.09
C ARG A 202 11.00 -14.94 -1.71
N LEU A 203 12.02 -14.63 -0.92
CA LEU A 203 12.38 -13.25 -0.62
C LEU A 203 12.99 -12.54 -1.83
N GLU A 204 13.84 -13.18 -2.60
CA GLU A 204 14.40 -12.61 -3.83
C GLU A 204 13.30 -12.24 -4.83
N SER A 205 12.25 -13.02 -4.95
CA SER A 205 11.07 -12.71 -5.77
C SER A 205 10.21 -11.57 -5.21
N GLY A 206 10.38 -11.19 -3.95
CA GLY A 206 9.64 -10.11 -3.27
C GLY A 206 10.49 -8.92 -2.80
N LEU A 207 11.82 -8.96 -3.02
CA LEU A 207 12.79 -8.00 -2.47
C LEU A 207 12.72 -6.59 -3.06
N SER A 208 12.03 -6.39 -4.17
CA SER A 208 11.75 -5.05 -4.67
C SER A 208 10.26 -4.87 -4.90
N SER A 209 9.80 -3.64 -4.85
CA SER A 209 8.41 -3.33 -5.19
C SER A 209 8.03 -3.77 -6.61
N VAL A 210 8.98 -3.75 -7.55
CA VAL A 210 8.77 -4.19 -8.94
C VAL A 210 8.44 -5.68 -9.00
N HIS A 211 9.27 -6.52 -8.37
CA HIS A 211 9.04 -7.96 -8.35
C HIS A 211 7.75 -8.30 -7.60
N GLY A 212 7.48 -7.61 -6.48
CA GLY A 212 6.25 -7.79 -5.71
C GLY A 212 4.96 -7.39 -6.46
N MET A 213 5.06 -6.55 -7.49
CA MET A 213 3.94 -6.12 -8.34
C MET A 213 3.89 -6.82 -9.70
N THR A 214 4.80 -7.74 -9.99
CA THR A 214 4.75 -8.54 -11.22
C THR A 214 3.56 -9.51 -11.15
N PRO A 215 2.76 -9.65 -12.22
CA PRO A 215 1.71 -10.65 -12.27
C PRO A 215 2.22 -12.04 -11.94
N GLY A 216 1.49 -12.76 -11.08
CA GLY A 216 1.90 -14.08 -10.60
C GLY A 216 2.96 -14.07 -9.48
N SER A 217 3.39 -12.91 -8.99
CA SER A 217 4.21 -12.87 -7.79
C SER A 217 3.43 -13.40 -6.58
N PRO A 218 4.09 -14.02 -5.58
CA PRO A 218 3.41 -14.59 -4.42
C PRO A 218 2.50 -13.58 -3.71
N LEU A 219 2.96 -12.34 -3.52
CA LEU A 219 2.16 -11.30 -2.87
C LEU A 219 0.89 -10.97 -3.66
N VAL A 220 1.00 -10.74 -4.97
CA VAL A 220 -0.15 -10.42 -5.83
C VAL A 220 -1.13 -11.58 -5.86
N THR A 221 -0.64 -12.81 -5.95
CA THR A 221 -1.47 -14.02 -5.99
C THR A 221 -2.27 -14.20 -4.71
N LEU A 222 -1.69 -13.89 -3.55
CA LEU A 222 -2.39 -13.94 -2.26
C LEU A 222 -3.33 -12.73 -2.05
N LEU A 223 -2.86 -11.53 -2.40
CA LEU A 223 -3.58 -10.29 -2.10
C LEU A 223 -4.78 -10.06 -3.04
N ALA A 224 -4.67 -10.44 -4.32
CA ALA A 224 -5.74 -10.18 -5.30
C ALA A 224 -7.10 -10.76 -4.89
N PRO A 225 -7.22 -12.05 -4.52
CA PRO A 225 -8.49 -12.65 -4.13
C PRO A 225 -8.88 -12.35 -2.67
N ALA A 226 -7.98 -11.76 -1.85
CA ALA A 226 -8.27 -11.53 -0.44
C ALA A 226 -9.44 -10.56 -0.27
N PRO A 227 -10.52 -10.97 0.43
CA PRO A 227 -11.64 -10.10 0.70
C PRO A 227 -11.25 -9.00 1.69
N LEU A 228 -11.90 -7.84 1.57
CA LEU A 228 -11.80 -6.81 2.60
C LEU A 228 -12.38 -7.35 3.91
N ALA A 229 -11.77 -6.98 5.02
CA ALA A 229 -12.20 -7.40 6.34
C ALA A 229 -13.63 -6.88 6.66
N PRO A 230 -14.39 -7.58 7.51
CA PRO A 230 -15.72 -7.14 7.91
C PRO A 230 -15.73 -5.69 8.44
N GLY A 231 -16.66 -4.88 7.95
CA GLY A 231 -16.79 -3.47 8.31
C GLY A 231 -15.89 -2.51 7.52
N VAL A 232 -15.07 -3.00 6.59
CA VAL A 232 -14.33 -2.16 5.66
C VAL A 232 -15.07 -2.05 4.33
N THR A 233 -15.34 -0.84 3.86
CA THR A 233 -15.95 -0.57 2.56
C THR A 233 -14.89 -0.18 1.55
N GLY A 234 -14.82 -0.90 0.42
CA GLY A 234 -13.91 -0.59 -0.68
C GLY A 234 -14.58 0.21 -1.80
N HIS A 235 -13.81 1.08 -2.44
CA HIS A 235 -14.19 1.79 -3.66
C HIS A 235 -13.02 1.76 -4.64
N SER A 236 -13.31 1.75 -5.93
CA SER A 236 -12.30 1.72 -6.99
C SER A 236 -12.54 2.82 -8.01
N ILE A 237 -11.49 3.52 -8.42
CA ILE A 237 -11.45 4.43 -9.56
C ILE A 237 -10.40 3.89 -10.52
N ILE A 238 -10.82 3.47 -11.69
CA ILE A 238 -9.99 2.82 -12.71
C ILE A 238 -9.86 3.72 -13.90
N ALA A 239 -8.64 4.10 -14.25
CA ALA A 239 -8.37 4.85 -15.46
C ALA A 239 -8.22 3.92 -16.67
N VAL A 240 -8.72 4.37 -17.83
CA VAL A 240 -8.51 3.75 -19.14
C VAL A 240 -8.25 4.83 -20.17
N THR A 241 -7.44 4.53 -21.20
CA THR A 241 -7.11 5.51 -22.25
C THR A 241 -7.86 5.28 -23.56
N GLY A 242 -8.47 4.11 -23.75
CA GLY A 242 -9.22 3.75 -24.96
C GLY A 242 -10.72 3.69 -24.74
N ASP A 243 -11.45 3.54 -25.85
CA ASP A 243 -12.92 3.43 -25.91
C ASP A 243 -13.38 2.00 -26.24
N GLY A 244 -12.50 1.02 -26.13
CA GLY A 244 -12.77 -0.38 -26.43
C GLY A 244 -13.48 -1.13 -25.32
N PRO A 245 -13.61 -2.47 -25.46
CA PRO A 245 -14.06 -3.33 -24.36
C PRO A 245 -13.11 -3.22 -23.15
N LEU A 246 -13.67 -2.97 -21.96
CA LEU A 246 -12.91 -2.69 -20.75
C LEU A 246 -11.83 -3.75 -20.42
N GLU A 247 -12.11 -5.01 -20.73
CA GLU A 247 -11.19 -6.13 -20.47
C GLU A 247 -9.88 -6.03 -21.28
N LYS A 248 -9.86 -5.19 -22.33
CA LYS A 248 -8.67 -4.94 -23.17
C LYS A 248 -8.04 -3.59 -22.90
N GLU A 249 -8.67 -2.76 -22.08
CA GLU A 249 -8.22 -1.40 -21.81
C GLU A 249 -7.15 -1.33 -20.72
N THR A 250 -6.40 -0.23 -20.75
CA THR A 250 -5.33 0.09 -19.82
C THR A 250 -5.20 1.61 -19.67
N ASP A 251 -4.67 2.05 -18.56
CA ASP A 251 -4.28 3.45 -18.35
C ASP A 251 -2.82 3.74 -18.83
N GLY A 252 -2.22 2.80 -19.57
CA GLY A 252 -0.84 2.83 -20.04
C GLY A 252 0.16 2.15 -19.09
N VAL A 253 -0.24 1.82 -17.86
CA VAL A 253 0.58 1.14 -16.85
C VAL A 253 -0.12 -0.08 -16.27
N VAL A 254 -1.40 0.05 -15.93
CA VAL A 254 -2.21 -1.00 -15.31
C VAL A 254 -3.37 -1.34 -16.23
N ALA A 255 -3.55 -2.62 -16.54
CA ALA A 255 -4.71 -3.09 -17.28
C ALA A 255 -5.98 -2.99 -16.41
N TYR A 256 -7.12 -2.67 -17.01
CA TYR A 256 -8.41 -2.67 -16.33
C TYR A 256 -8.63 -3.96 -15.53
N THR A 257 -8.39 -5.12 -16.16
CA THR A 257 -8.53 -6.43 -15.53
C THR A 257 -7.65 -6.64 -14.31
N SER A 258 -6.54 -5.90 -14.19
CA SER A 258 -5.70 -5.89 -13.00
C SER A 258 -6.20 -4.94 -11.93
N ALA A 259 -6.75 -3.80 -12.32
CA ALA A 259 -7.26 -2.79 -11.38
C ALA A 259 -8.64 -3.14 -10.83
N HIS A 260 -9.45 -3.87 -11.60
CA HIS A 260 -10.76 -4.37 -11.17
C HIS A 260 -10.62 -5.44 -10.09
N ILE A 261 -11.38 -5.31 -9.00
CA ILE A 261 -11.53 -6.32 -7.95
C ILE A 261 -12.99 -6.47 -7.53
N ASP A 262 -13.37 -7.69 -7.22
CA ASP A 262 -14.69 -8.00 -6.69
C ASP A 262 -14.85 -7.49 -5.23
N GLY A 263 -16.10 -7.31 -4.82
CA GLY A 263 -16.44 -6.99 -3.43
C GLY A 263 -16.26 -5.52 -3.02
N VAL A 264 -15.95 -4.61 -3.95
CA VAL A 264 -16.01 -3.16 -3.69
C VAL A 264 -17.45 -2.65 -3.79
N ALA A 265 -17.79 -1.65 -2.97
CA ALA A 265 -19.12 -1.05 -2.93
C ALA A 265 -19.39 -0.18 -4.16
N SER A 266 -18.37 0.36 -4.80
CA SER A 266 -18.49 1.07 -6.07
C SER A 266 -17.20 0.99 -6.88
N GLU A 267 -17.35 0.97 -8.19
CA GLU A 267 -16.28 1.11 -9.17
C GLU A 267 -16.66 2.20 -10.17
N ILE A 268 -15.74 3.10 -10.45
CA ILE A 268 -15.89 4.14 -11.46
C ILE A 268 -14.74 3.99 -12.46
N VAL A 269 -15.08 3.94 -13.74
CA VAL A 269 -14.10 3.96 -14.83
C VAL A 269 -14.06 5.37 -15.40
N VAL A 270 -12.84 5.90 -15.56
CA VAL A 270 -12.60 7.26 -16.08
C VAL A 270 -11.62 7.22 -17.24
N HIS A 271 -11.82 8.11 -18.23
CA HIS A 271 -10.88 8.28 -19.34
C HIS A 271 -9.72 9.17 -18.88
N SER A 272 -8.61 8.53 -18.51
CA SER A 272 -7.41 9.18 -18.00
C SER A 272 -6.19 8.30 -18.19
N GLY A 273 -5.00 8.87 -18.12
CA GLY A 273 -3.77 8.12 -17.93
C GLY A 273 -3.60 7.63 -16.48
N HIS A 274 -2.51 6.93 -16.20
CA HIS A 274 -2.25 6.31 -14.90
C HIS A 274 -2.28 7.27 -13.71
N SER A 275 -2.01 8.56 -13.90
CA SER A 275 -2.00 9.58 -12.84
C SER A 275 -3.37 10.22 -12.64
N VAL A 276 -4.41 9.41 -12.51
CA VAL A 276 -5.84 9.81 -12.43
C VAL A 276 -6.14 10.84 -11.33
N GLN A 277 -5.33 10.91 -10.27
CA GLN A 277 -5.50 11.87 -9.17
C GLN A 277 -5.21 13.33 -9.56
N GLY A 278 -4.66 13.58 -10.74
CA GLY A 278 -4.42 14.91 -11.27
C GLY A 278 -5.33 15.25 -12.45
N ASP A 279 -6.31 14.42 -12.75
CA ASP A 279 -7.26 14.62 -13.84
C ASP A 279 -8.53 15.31 -13.34
N ARG A 280 -9.17 16.16 -14.21
CA ARG A 280 -10.32 16.98 -13.86
C ARG A 280 -11.59 16.47 -14.50
#